data_7f09374caa58a1e09c848881b969e851
#
_entry.id   7f09374caa58a1e09c848881b969e851
#
_cell.length_a   1.000
_cell.length_b   1.000
_cell.length_c   1.000
_cell.angle_alpha   90.00
_cell.angle_beta   90.00
_cell.angle_gamma   90.00
#
_symmetry.space_group_name_H-M   'P 1'
#
loop_
_entity.id
_entity.type
_entity.pdbx_description
1 polymer ?
#
loop_
_entity_poly.entity_id
_entity_poly.type
_entity_poly.pdbx_seq_one_letter_code
_entity_poly.pdbx_strand_id
1 'polypeptide(L)'
;MGETPVENLIQELIDAVNRNAQISGWEILTSICSVISLVAIVILLIERKEKKRPYLQITFELIRDNLVCLVLRNVGETPAILRKISFSERFVKQLPSGGQTHLRNRDDLSLTLYPNQQWVIDLDVISSTVFQYECHTLDVTLEYSKP
;
A
#
# COMPACT_ATOMS: atom_id res chain seq x y z
N MET A 1 45.95 2.04 63.74
CA MET A 1 45.04 3.10 63.29
C MET A 1 43.93 2.41 62.59
N GLY A 2 42.75 2.31 63.22
CA GLY A 2 41.61 1.64 62.59
C GLY A 2 40.92 2.56 61.59
N GLU A 3 40.69 2.07 60.40
CA GLU A 3 39.93 2.75 59.37
C GLU A 3 38.56 3.16 59.93
N THR A 4 38.16 4.39 59.70
CA THR A 4 36.88 4.87 60.18
C THR A 4 35.75 4.20 59.38
N PRO A 5 34.58 3.92 60.00
CA PRO A 5 33.45 3.31 59.28
C PRO A 5 33.02 4.09 58.07
N VAL A 6 33.36 5.37 57.99
CA VAL A 6 33.10 6.25 56.83
C VAL A 6 34.04 5.96 55.67
N GLU A 7 35.30 5.66 55.93
CA GLU A 7 36.29 5.31 54.87
C GLU A 7 35.95 3.99 54.20
N ASN A 8 35.47 3.00 54.93
CA ASN A 8 34.99 1.72 54.37
C ASN A 8 33.74 1.93 53.50
N LEU A 9 32.82 2.78 53.90
CA LEU A 9 31.63 3.09 53.13
C LEU A 9 31.96 3.82 51.78
N ILE A 10 32.93 4.73 51.84
CA ILE A 10 33.41 5.46 50.62
C ILE A 10 34.09 4.47 49.67
N GLN A 11 34.90 3.54 50.20
CA GLN A 11 35.58 2.56 49.39
C GLN A 11 34.58 1.59 48.72
N GLU A 12 33.57 1.16 49.45
CA GLU A 12 32.49 0.31 48.93
C GLU A 12 31.67 1.00 47.85
N LEU A 13 31.41 2.29 48.00
CA LEU A 13 30.77 3.14 46.95
C LEU A 13 31.63 3.28 45.73
N ILE A 14 32.93 3.53 45.87
CA ILE A 14 33.88 3.64 44.76
C ILE A 14 33.96 2.32 43.99
N ASP A 15 34.00 1.19 44.71
CA ASP A 15 34.05 -0.14 44.10
C ASP A 15 32.74 -0.51 43.41
N ALA A 16 31.58 -0.07 43.93
CA ALA A 16 30.28 -0.23 43.32
C ALA A 16 30.15 0.61 42.04
N VAL A 17 30.63 1.86 42.07
CA VAL A 17 30.67 2.75 40.89
C VAL A 17 31.61 2.22 39.82
N ASN A 18 32.81 1.75 40.23
CA ASN A 18 33.75 1.16 39.28
C ASN A 18 33.26 -0.16 38.68
N ARG A 19 32.55 -0.99 39.44
CA ARG A 19 31.89 -2.20 38.88
C ARG A 19 30.79 -1.85 37.87
N ASN A 20 30.01 -0.81 38.16
CA ASN A 20 29.00 -0.32 37.19
C ASN A 20 29.59 0.47 36.01
N ALA A 21 30.77 1.08 36.18
CA ALA A 21 31.47 1.79 35.09
C ALA A 21 32.22 0.86 34.15
N GLN A 22 32.47 -0.40 34.53
CA GLN A 22 32.95 -1.43 33.62
C GLN A 22 31.81 -2.03 32.81
N ILE A 23 31.06 -1.18 32.09
CA ILE A 23 30.25 -1.66 30.96
C ILE A 23 31.22 -2.30 30.01
N SER A 24 31.23 -3.62 29.93
CA SER A 24 32.12 -4.31 29.01
C SER A 24 31.78 -3.89 27.58
N GLY A 25 32.78 -3.72 26.71
CA GLY A 25 32.52 -3.39 25.31
C GLY A 25 31.53 -4.35 24.64
N TRP A 26 31.42 -5.56 25.20
CA TRP A 26 30.45 -6.58 24.79
C TRP A 26 29.00 -6.20 25.16
N GLU A 27 28.74 -5.60 26.30
CA GLU A 27 27.40 -5.15 26.72
C GLU A 27 26.93 -3.96 25.87
N ILE A 28 27.84 -3.05 25.51
CA ILE A 28 27.55 -1.96 24.59
C ILE A 28 27.17 -2.53 23.22
N LEU A 29 27.98 -3.46 22.72
CA LEU A 29 27.74 -4.09 21.41
C LEU A 29 26.40 -4.84 21.37
N THR A 30 26.07 -5.62 22.39
CA THR A 30 24.80 -6.35 22.47
C THR A 30 23.60 -5.42 22.56
N SER A 31 23.73 -4.31 23.30
CA SER A 31 22.68 -3.28 23.39
C SER A 31 22.44 -2.61 22.03
N ILE A 32 23.48 -2.24 21.32
CA ILE A 32 23.37 -1.67 19.96
C ILE A 32 22.71 -2.66 19.00
N CYS A 33 23.16 -3.93 19.01
CA CYS A 33 22.56 -4.97 18.18
C CYS A 33 21.08 -5.19 18.48
N SER A 34 20.69 -5.12 19.76
CA SER A 34 19.28 -5.25 20.19
C SER A 34 18.42 -4.10 19.64
N VAL A 35 18.90 -2.87 19.71
CA VAL A 35 18.20 -1.70 19.17
C VAL A 35 18.04 -1.81 17.65
N ILE A 36 19.12 -2.16 16.93
CA ILE A 36 19.07 -2.35 15.48
C ILE A 36 18.06 -3.44 15.09
N SER A 37 18.05 -4.56 15.82
CA SER A 37 17.11 -5.65 15.58
C SER A 37 15.67 -5.22 15.79
N LEU A 38 15.40 -4.43 16.82
CA LEU A 38 14.07 -3.91 17.14
C LEU A 38 13.58 -2.96 16.03
N VAL A 39 14.45 -2.06 15.56
CA VAL A 39 14.15 -1.16 14.44
C VAL A 39 13.86 -1.96 13.16
N ALA A 40 14.65 -2.97 12.85
CA ALA A 40 14.43 -3.82 11.70
C ALA A 40 13.07 -4.55 11.76
N ILE A 41 12.68 -5.06 12.92
CA ILE A 41 11.38 -5.69 13.13
C ILE A 41 10.24 -4.69 12.90
N VAL A 42 10.35 -3.47 13.43
CA VAL A 42 9.34 -2.43 13.24
C VAL A 42 9.18 -2.08 11.76
N ILE A 43 10.28 -1.91 11.02
CA ILE A 43 10.26 -1.64 9.58
C ILE A 43 9.56 -2.78 8.83
N LEU A 44 9.92 -4.03 9.12
CA LEU A 44 9.26 -5.20 8.49
C LEU A 44 7.76 -5.28 8.80
N LEU A 45 7.34 -4.90 10.00
CA LEU A 45 5.91 -4.87 10.35
C LEU A 45 5.15 -3.78 9.59
N ILE A 46 5.77 -2.60 9.39
CA ILE A 46 5.20 -1.51 8.61
C ILE A 46 5.07 -1.93 7.14
N GLU A 47 6.14 -2.48 6.54
CA GLU A 47 6.10 -2.97 5.16
C GLU A 47 5.04 -4.06 4.95
N ARG A 48 4.92 -5.01 5.88
CA ARG A 48 3.85 -6.02 5.84
C ARG A 48 2.46 -5.41 5.89
N LYS A 49 2.29 -4.34 6.67
CA LYS A 49 1.01 -3.66 6.81
C LYS A 49 0.65 -2.89 5.53
N GLU A 50 1.63 -2.34 4.84
CA GLU A 50 1.43 -1.66 3.54
C GLU A 50 1.14 -2.65 2.42
N LYS A 51 1.88 -3.74 2.32
CA LYS A 51 1.63 -4.81 1.32
C LYS A 51 0.25 -5.44 1.45
N LYS A 52 -0.33 -5.44 2.65
CA LYS A 52 -1.70 -5.92 2.91
C LYS A 52 -2.80 -4.92 2.55
N ARG A 53 -2.54 -3.95 1.67
CA ARG A 53 -3.58 -3.07 1.15
C ARG A 53 -4.08 -3.58 -0.19
N PRO A 54 -5.37 -3.45 -0.49
CA PRO A 54 -5.84 -3.67 -1.84
C PRO A 54 -5.24 -2.59 -2.74
N TYR A 55 -4.84 -2.97 -3.92
CA TYR A 55 -4.32 -2.04 -4.92
C TYR A 55 -5.02 -2.28 -6.24
N LEU A 56 -5.84 -1.33 -6.66
CA LEU A 56 -6.58 -1.40 -7.90
C LEU A 56 -5.82 -0.70 -9.02
N GLN A 57 -5.55 -1.43 -10.09
CA GLN A 57 -4.95 -0.92 -11.30
C GLN A 57 -5.99 -0.85 -12.40
N ILE A 58 -5.99 0.26 -13.14
CA ILE A 58 -6.85 0.44 -14.31
C ILE A 58 -5.97 0.44 -15.55
N THR A 59 -6.34 -0.35 -16.55
CA THR A 59 -5.65 -0.42 -17.84
C THR A 59 -6.66 -0.45 -18.96
N PHE A 60 -6.25 0.08 -20.13
CA PHE A 60 -6.94 -0.19 -21.38
C PHE A 60 -6.30 -1.42 -22.01
N GLU A 61 -7.11 -2.40 -22.32
CA GLU A 61 -6.65 -3.64 -22.95
C GLU A 61 -7.43 -3.90 -24.22
N LEU A 62 -6.74 -4.45 -25.19
CA LEU A 62 -7.35 -4.92 -26.43
C LEU A 62 -7.66 -6.39 -26.27
N ILE A 63 -8.94 -6.76 -26.25
CA ILE A 63 -9.38 -8.12 -26.09
C ILE A 63 -9.97 -8.59 -27.42
N ARG A 64 -9.61 -9.81 -27.85
CA ARG A 64 -10.16 -10.44 -29.08
C ARG A 64 -10.01 -9.58 -30.33
N ASP A 65 -8.78 -9.13 -30.60
CA ASP A 65 -8.31 -8.41 -31.79
C ASP A 65 -8.97 -7.06 -32.11
N ASN A 66 -10.21 -6.79 -31.64
CA ASN A 66 -10.94 -5.60 -32.02
C ASN A 66 -11.74 -4.93 -30.89
N LEU A 67 -11.73 -5.46 -29.68
CA LEU A 67 -12.50 -4.91 -28.58
C LEU A 67 -11.61 -4.16 -27.58
N VAL A 68 -11.83 -2.86 -27.46
CA VAL A 68 -11.18 -2.04 -26.43
C VAL A 68 -11.95 -2.16 -25.14
N CYS A 69 -11.29 -2.58 -24.11
CA CYS A 69 -11.87 -2.74 -22.78
C CYS A 69 -11.12 -1.91 -21.74
N LEU A 70 -11.86 -1.42 -20.76
CA LEU A 70 -11.30 -0.91 -19.53
C LEU A 70 -11.24 -2.07 -18.53
N VAL A 71 -10.04 -2.40 -18.09
CA VAL A 71 -9.81 -3.49 -17.16
C VAL A 71 -9.43 -2.92 -15.80
N LEU A 72 -10.21 -3.22 -14.78
CA LEU A 72 -9.93 -2.93 -13.39
C LEU A 72 -9.43 -4.21 -12.73
N ARG A 73 -8.17 -4.23 -12.31
CA ARG A 73 -7.51 -5.40 -11.71
C ARG A 73 -7.07 -5.11 -10.29
N ASN A 74 -7.33 -6.03 -9.39
CA ASN A 74 -6.74 -5.96 -8.06
C ASN A 74 -5.36 -6.63 -8.08
N VAL A 75 -4.30 -5.82 -8.06
CA VAL A 75 -2.90 -6.27 -8.01
C VAL A 75 -2.37 -6.32 -6.58
N GLY A 76 -3.20 -5.96 -5.60
CA GLY A 76 -2.87 -6.07 -4.18
C GLY A 76 -3.05 -7.49 -3.63
N GLU A 77 -2.58 -7.71 -2.41
CA GLU A 77 -2.64 -9.01 -1.73
C GLU A 77 -3.96 -9.24 -0.97
N THR A 78 -4.79 -8.20 -0.83
CA THR A 78 -6.06 -8.27 -0.09
C THR A 78 -7.24 -7.95 -0.99
N PRO A 79 -8.43 -8.50 -0.70
CA PRO A 79 -9.64 -8.15 -1.44
C PRO A 79 -9.93 -6.65 -1.36
N ALA A 80 -10.46 -6.09 -2.44
CA ALA A 80 -10.94 -4.71 -2.54
C ALA A 80 -12.45 -4.71 -2.72
N ILE A 81 -13.16 -4.00 -1.86
CA ILE A 81 -14.60 -3.76 -2.04
C ILE A 81 -14.74 -2.40 -2.73
N LEU A 82 -15.10 -2.42 -4.00
CA LEU A 82 -15.38 -1.23 -4.78
C LEU A 82 -16.78 -0.73 -4.44
N ARG A 83 -16.85 0.52 -3.99
CA ARG A 83 -18.10 1.17 -3.57
C ARG A 83 -18.59 2.16 -4.61
N LYS A 84 -17.67 2.87 -5.23
CA LYS A 84 -18.01 3.89 -6.20
C LYS A 84 -17.03 3.87 -7.36
N ILE A 85 -17.56 4.10 -8.55
CA ILE A 85 -16.78 4.36 -9.73
C ILE A 85 -17.40 5.53 -10.50
N SER A 86 -16.60 6.50 -10.84
CA SER A 86 -17.00 7.64 -11.64
C SER A 86 -16.00 7.91 -12.75
N PHE A 87 -16.51 8.32 -13.89
CA PHE A 87 -15.75 8.56 -15.12
C PHE A 87 -15.94 10.01 -15.56
N SER A 88 -14.92 10.58 -16.20
CA SER A 88 -15.02 11.93 -16.78
C SER A 88 -16.05 11.97 -17.91
N GLU A 89 -17.03 12.85 -17.78
CA GLU A 89 -18.10 13.00 -18.80
C GLU A 89 -17.57 13.34 -20.18
N ARG A 90 -16.47 14.09 -20.26
CA ARG A 90 -15.89 14.52 -21.52
C ARG A 90 -15.45 13.34 -22.40
N PHE A 91 -14.88 12.31 -21.78
CA PHE A 91 -14.50 11.09 -22.48
C PHE A 91 -15.73 10.23 -22.81
N VAL A 92 -16.61 10.04 -21.82
CA VAL A 92 -17.79 9.17 -21.96
C VAL A 92 -18.71 9.63 -23.10
N LYS A 93 -18.92 10.95 -23.26
CA LYS A 93 -19.78 11.51 -24.34
C LYS A 93 -19.28 11.22 -25.75
N GLN A 94 -18.02 10.90 -25.93
CA GLN A 94 -17.44 10.56 -27.25
C GLN A 94 -17.58 9.09 -27.60
N LEU A 95 -17.90 8.24 -26.61
CA LEU A 95 -18.09 6.82 -26.85
C LEU A 95 -19.42 6.55 -27.57
N PRO A 96 -19.51 5.45 -28.32
CA PRO A 96 -20.78 4.94 -28.82
C PRO A 96 -21.78 4.70 -27.68
N SER A 97 -23.07 4.68 -28.00
CA SER A 97 -24.14 4.53 -27.01
C SER A 97 -23.98 3.30 -26.10
N GLY A 98 -23.44 2.20 -26.63
CA GLY A 98 -23.09 1.02 -25.85
C GLY A 98 -22.02 1.32 -24.82
N GLY A 99 -20.90 1.90 -25.21
CA GLY A 99 -19.81 2.28 -24.30
C GLY A 99 -20.24 3.30 -23.25
N GLN A 100 -21.08 4.28 -23.62
CA GLN A 100 -21.65 5.24 -22.67
C GLN A 100 -22.49 4.56 -21.59
N THR A 101 -23.24 3.52 -21.95
CA THR A 101 -24.02 2.74 -20.99
C THR A 101 -23.15 1.95 -20.02
N HIS A 102 -22.03 1.41 -20.51
CA HIS A 102 -21.10 0.64 -19.70
C HIS A 102 -20.27 1.51 -18.75
N LEU A 103 -19.86 2.71 -19.17
CA LEU A 103 -19.12 3.69 -18.36
C LEU A 103 -20.04 4.62 -17.57
N ARG A 104 -21.18 4.14 -17.16
CA ARG A 104 -22.06 4.93 -16.30
C ARG A 104 -21.51 5.03 -14.87
N ASN A 105 -21.52 6.25 -14.32
CA ASN A 105 -21.20 6.46 -12.91
C ASN A 105 -22.09 5.61 -12.01
N ARG A 106 -21.49 4.95 -11.04
CA ARG A 106 -22.17 4.09 -10.07
C ARG A 106 -21.73 4.47 -8.68
N ASP A 107 -22.66 4.99 -7.89
CA ASP A 107 -22.42 5.47 -6.53
C ASP A 107 -22.68 4.40 -5.45
N ASP A 108 -23.35 3.31 -5.82
CA ASP A 108 -23.66 2.21 -4.89
C ASP A 108 -23.25 0.87 -5.56
N LEU A 109 -21.96 0.66 -5.59
CA LEU A 109 -21.38 -0.56 -6.12
C LEU A 109 -20.95 -1.47 -4.96
N SER A 110 -21.34 -2.72 -5.01
CA SER A 110 -20.90 -3.74 -4.05
C SER A 110 -20.12 -4.84 -4.78
N LEU A 111 -19.03 -4.43 -5.45
CA LEU A 111 -18.18 -5.36 -6.18
C LEU A 111 -16.94 -5.69 -5.37
N THR A 112 -16.75 -6.96 -5.03
CA THR A 112 -15.52 -7.44 -4.38
C THR A 112 -14.58 -8.02 -5.43
N LEU A 113 -13.38 -7.43 -5.51
CA LEU A 113 -12.30 -7.94 -6.34
C LEU A 113 -11.25 -8.60 -5.45
N TYR A 114 -11.13 -9.91 -5.55
CA TYR A 114 -10.07 -10.66 -4.87
C TYR A 114 -8.70 -10.42 -5.54
N PRO A 115 -7.59 -10.74 -4.87
CA PRO A 115 -6.26 -10.64 -5.46
C PRO A 115 -6.19 -11.32 -6.84
N ASN A 116 -5.60 -10.63 -7.81
CA ASN A 116 -5.48 -11.04 -9.22
C ASN A 116 -6.82 -11.17 -9.99
N GLN A 117 -7.95 -10.87 -9.39
CA GLN A 117 -9.21 -10.76 -10.13
C GLN A 117 -9.28 -9.45 -10.91
N GLN A 118 -9.98 -9.52 -12.04
CA GLN A 118 -10.22 -8.38 -12.89
C GLN A 118 -11.71 -8.23 -13.21
N TRP A 119 -12.12 -6.98 -13.36
CA TRP A 119 -13.42 -6.60 -13.89
C TRP A 119 -13.20 -5.91 -15.23
N VAL A 120 -13.82 -6.43 -16.26
CA VAL A 120 -13.69 -5.95 -17.63
C VAL A 120 -14.95 -5.18 -18.00
N ILE A 121 -14.76 -3.98 -18.51
CA ILE A 121 -15.83 -3.12 -19.02
C ILE A 121 -15.56 -2.91 -20.51
N ASP A 122 -16.45 -3.40 -21.34
CA ASP A 122 -16.37 -3.25 -22.78
C ASP A 122 -16.67 -1.79 -23.17
N LEU A 123 -15.80 -1.16 -23.94
CA LEU A 123 -15.93 0.23 -24.36
C LEU A 123 -16.41 0.34 -25.80
N ASP A 124 -15.68 -0.26 -26.72
CA ASP A 124 -15.96 -0.17 -28.15
C ASP A 124 -15.21 -1.25 -28.94
N VAL A 125 -15.69 -1.54 -30.12
CA VAL A 125 -14.94 -2.31 -31.11
C VAL A 125 -14.00 -1.35 -31.83
N ILE A 126 -12.74 -1.72 -32.04
CA ILE A 126 -11.83 -0.96 -32.89
C ILE A 126 -12.42 -0.95 -34.31
N SER A 127 -13.37 -0.09 -34.52
CA SER A 127 -13.65 0.47 -35.81
C SER A 127 -12.71 1.70 -35.99
N SER A 128 -12.53 2.16 -37.16
CA SER A 128 -11.68 3.31 -37.52
C SER A 128 -11.93 4.61 -36.70
N THR A 129 -12.86 4.60 -35.77
CA THR A 129 -13.31 5.71 -34.93
C THR A 129 -12.47 5.94 -33.68
N VAL A 130 -11.74 4.96 -33.17
CA VAL A 130 -10.92 5.12 -31.94
C VAL A 130 -9.85 6.20 -32.10
N PHE A 131 -9.36 6.43 -33.31
CA PHE A 131 -8.37 7.48 -33.60
C PHE A 131 -9.00 8.87 -33.81
N GLN A 132 -10.32 8.98 -33.75
CA GLN A 132 -11.05 10.25 -33.96
C GLN A 132 -11.49 10.92 -32.66
N TYR A 133 -11.17 10.35 -31.51
CA TYR A 133 -11.53 10.97 -30.24
C TYR A 133 -10.71 12.24 -30.00
N GLU A 134 -11.39 13.34 -29.74
CA GLU A 134 -10.76 14.61 -29.36
C GLU A 134 -10.14 14.54 -27.95
N CYS A 135 -10.68 13.68 -27.08
CA CYS A 135 -10.21 13.47 -25.73
C CYS A 135 -9.57 12.09 -25.59
N HIS A 136 -8.26 12.05 -25.42
CA HIS A 136 -7.49 10.81 -25.26
C HIS A 136 -7.24 10.44 -23.79
N THR A 137 -7.80 11.19 -22.86
CA THR A 137 -7.61 10.96 -21.42
C THR A 137 -8.94 10.62 -20.76
N LEU A 138 -8.95 9.56 -19.97
CA LEU A 138 -10.07 9.17 -19.12
C LEU A 138 -9.67 9.32 -17.66
N ASP A 139 -10.29 10.26 -16.97
CA ASP A 139 -10.15 10.34 -15.51
C ASP A 139 -11.14 9.41 -14.85
N VAL A 140 -10.63 8.52 -14.01
CA VAL A 140 -11.43 7.56 -13.26
C VAL A 140 -11.21 7.77 -11.78
N THR A 141 -12.29 7.98 -11.04
CA THR A 141 -12.26 8.06 -9.57
C THR A 141 -12.85 6.79 -8.99
N LEU A 142 -12.10 6.15 -8.10
CA LEU A 142 -12.50 4.93 -7.40
C LEU A 142 -12.57 5.18 -5.90
N GLU A 143 -13.67 4.77 -5.29
CA GLU A 143 -13.77 4.66 -3.83
C GLU A 143 -13.85 3.18 -3.47
N TYR A 144 -12.87 2.70 -2.74
CA TYR A 144 -12.81 1.30 -2.32
C TYR A 144 -12.32 1.17 -0.88
N SER A 145 -12.69 0.07 -0.24
CA SER A 145 -12.30 -0.26 1.12
C SER A 145 -11.76 -1.68 1.22
N LYS A 146 -11.14 -1.98 2.35
CA LYS A 146 -10.90 -3.35 2.76
C LYS A 146 -12.20 -3.99 3.22
N PRO A 147 -12.34 -5.31 3.09
CA PRO A 147 -13.41 -6.05 3.76
C PRO A 147 -13.30 -5.95 5.27
#